data_76b0209bc7f3304d581de215e0c4fd31
#
_entry.id   76b0209bc7f3304d581de215e0c4fd31
#
_cell.length_a   1.000
_cell.length_b   1.000
_cell.length_c   1.000
_cell.angle_alpha   90.00
_cell.angle_beta   90.00
_cell.angle_gamma   90.00
#
_symmetry.space_group_name_H-M   'P 1'
#
loop_
_entity.id
_entity.type
_entity.pdbx_description
1 polymer ?
#
loop_
_entity_poly.entity_id
_entity_poly.type
_entity_poly.pdbx_seq_one_letter_code
_entity_poly.pdbx_strand_id
1 'polypeptide(L)'
;VTLPDRKVRLFGEYREPYMAAIHRFREMCEKAAGDSGVKVCIENTDGYQDFEKEAIDYLLESEMFALTWDIGHSHACDNVDEAFLMERRDRLYHFHIHDAKGTGNHKTLGSGEINLAQRIGLAETNGCRCVVETKTIEALRQSVKWLENKGYRIE
;
A
#
# COMPACT_ATOMS: atom_id res chain seq x y z
N VAL A 1 -0.65 -24.82 2.67
CA VAL A 1 -1.80 -24.73 1.76
C VAL A 1 -2.69 -23.61 2.28
N THR A 2 -2.55 -22.43 1.71
CA THR A 2 -3.50 -21.33 1.93
C THR A 2 -4.79 -21.77 1.25
N LEU A 3 -5.86 -21.96 2.02
CA LEU A 3 -7.16 -22.23 1.46
C LEU A 3 -7.86 -20.87 1.28
N PRO A 4 -7.94 -20.32 0.05
CA PRO A 4 -8.62 -19.04 -0.20
C PRO A 4 -10.05 -19.05 0.37
N ASP A 5 -10.75 -20.15 0.22
CA ASP A 5 -12.10 -20.37 0.74
C ASP A 5 -12.20 -20.29 2.28
N ARG A 6 -11.13 -20.54 3.01
CA ARG A 6 -11.14 -20.45 4.47
C ARG A 6 -11.15 -19.01 4.96
N LYS A 7 -10.39 -18.14 4.32
CA LYS A 7 -10.33 -16.71 4.69
C LYS A 7 -11.72 -16.07 4.49
N VAL A 8 -12.33 -16.29 3.35
CA VAL A 8 -13.67 -15.77 3.03
C VAL A 8 -14.77 -16.39 3.92
N ARG A 9 -14.69 -17.70 4.19
CA ARG A 9 -15.68 -18.41 5.01
C ARG A 9 -15.61 -17.97 6.48
N LEU A 10 -14.41 -17.84 7.05
CA LEU A 10 -14.21 -17.30 8.41
C LEU A 10 -14.72 -15.88 8.52
N PHE A 11 -14.51 -15.05 7.50
CA PHE A 11 -15.02 -13.71 7.51
C PHE A 11 -16.56 -13.65 7.51
N GLY A 12 -17.23 -14.48 6.71
CA GLY A 12 -18.69 -14.54 6.70
C GLY A 12 -19.30 -14.81 8.08
N GLU A 13 -18.63 -15.63 8.90
CA GLU A 13 -19.05 -15.93 10.28
C GLU A 13 -18.72 -14.80 11.28
N TYR A 14 -17.65 -14.04 11.03
CA TYR A 14 -17.10 -13.07 11.99
C TYR A 14 -17.15 -11.62 11.50
N ARG A 15 -17.91 -11.31 10.45
CA ARG A 15 -18.01 -9.97 9.88
C ARG A 15 -18.37 -8.90 10.92
N GLU A 16 -19.36 -9.15 11.75
CA GLU A 16 -19.77 -8.19 12.79
C GLU A 16 -18.66 -7.93 13.82
N PRO A 17 -18.03 -8.94 14.45
CA PRO A 17 -16.90 -8.73 15.33
C PRO A 17 -15.71 -8.04 14.66
N TYR A 18 -15.44 -8.35 13.38
CA TYR A 18 -14.39 -7.72 12.61
C TYR A 18 -14.67 -6.21 12.42
N MET A 19 -15.85 -5.85 11.91
CA MET A 19 -16.21 -4.45 11.71
C MET A 19 -16.28 -3.69 13.04
N ALA A 20 -16.76 -4.30 14.11
CA ALA A 20 -16.71 -3.71 15.45
C ALA A 20 -15.27 -3.46 15.93
N ALA A 21 -14.31 -4.30 15.55
CA ALA A 21 -12.89 -4.07 15.83
C ALA A 21 -12.32 -2.91 15.00
N ILE A 22 -12.70 -2.80 13.72
CA ILE A 22 -12.34 -1.69 12.84
C ILE A 22 -12.89 -0.35 13.36
N HIS A 23 -14.14 -0.32 13.84
CA HIS A 23 -14.72 0.86 14.46
C HIS A 23 -13.91 1.31 15.68
N ARG A 24 -13.61 0.39 16.61
CA ARG A 24 -12.78 0.69 17.78
C ARG A 24 -11.37 1.15 17.39
N PHE A 25 -10.78 0.55 16.36
CA PHE A 25 -9.48 0.95 15.85
C PHE A 25 -9.49 2.40 15.35
N ARG A 26 -10.50 2.77 14.54
CA ARG A 26 -10.68 4.16 14.08
C ARG A 26 -10.79 5.12 15.26
N GLU A 27 -11.68 4.87 16.20
CA GLU A 27 -11.88 5.70 17.40
C GLU A 27 -10.58 5.86 18.22
N MET A 28 -9.83 4.76 18.37
CA MET A 28 -8.54 4.79 19.08
C MET A 28 -7.51 5.66 18.36
N CYS A 29 -7.40 5.54 17.04
CA CYS A 29 -6.49 6.34 16.22
C CYS A 29 -6.84 7.82 16.28
N GLU A 30 -8.12 8.17 16.07
CA GLU A 30 -8.62 9.55 16.14
C GLU A 30 -8.36 10.17 17.51
N LYS A 31 -8.62 9.43 18.58
CA LYS A 31 -8.35 9.88 19.95
C LYS A 31 -6.85 10.03 20.24
N ALA A 32 -6.02 9.11 19.77
CA ALA A 32 -4.58 9.11 20.06
C ALA A 32 -3.83 10.20 19.28
N ALA A 33 -4.19 10.39 18.02
CA ALA A 33 -3.53 11.38 17.17
C ALA A 33 -4.10 12.79 17.34
N GLY A 34 -5.38 12.94 17.67
CA GLY A 34 -6.03 14.25 17.84
C GLY A 34 -5.73 15.18 16.68
N ASP A 35 -5.33 16.42 16.99
CA ASP A 35 -5.00 17.45 15.98
C ASP A 35 -3.51 17.41 15.53
N SER A 36 -2.82 16.29 15.72
CA SER A 36 -1.38 16.15 15.40
C SER A 36 -1.06 16.23 13.90
N GLY A 37 -2.06 16.04 13.02
CA GLY A 37 -1.86 15.94 11.58
C GLY A 37 -1.25 14.61 11.12
N VAL A 38 -1.05 13.65 12.01
CA VAL A 38 -0.57 12.29 11.69
C VAL A 38 -1.61 11.58 10.83
N LYS A 39 -1.15 10.90 9.78
CA LYS A 39 -1.97 10.01 8.93
C LYS A 39 -1.68 8.55 9.26
N VAL A 40 -2.72 7.75 9.28
CA VAL A 40 -2.63 6.29 9.33
C VAL A 40 -2.84 5.77 7.91
N CYS A 41 -1.78 5.30 7.29
CA CYS A 41 -1.83 4.82 5.91
C CYS A 41 -2.01 3.30 5.87
N ILE A 42 -3.02 2.86 5.12
CA ILE A 42 -3.34 1.44 4.95
C ILE A 42 -2.65 0.96 3.68
N GLU A 43 -1.88 -0.10 3.80
CA GLU A 43 -1.06 -0.65 2.73
C GLU A 43 -1.71 -1.91 2.13
N ASN A 44 -1.58 -2.07 0.82
CA ASN A 44 -1.89 -3.31 0.14
C ASN A 44 -0.74 -4.32 0.28
N THR A 45 -1.09 -5.59 0.50
CA THR A 45 -0.10 -6.68 0.66
C THR A 45 -0.27 -7.77 -0.41
N ASP A 46 -1.30 -8.57 -0.34
CA ASP A 46 -1.53 -9.75 -1.19
C ASP A 46 -2.92 -9.74 -1.86
N GLY A 47 -3.41 -8.57 -2.17
CA GLY A 47 -4.74 -8.32 -2.71
C GLY A 47 -5.79 -8.12 -1.62
N TYR A 48 -6.61 -7.06 -1.76
CA TYR A 48 -7.70 -6.79 -0.84
C TYR A 48 -8.88 -7.71 -1.12
N GLN A 49 -9.36 -8.40 -0.08
CA GLN A 49 -10.64 -9.10 -0.11
C GLN A 49 -11.80 -8.09 0.01
N ASP A 50 -13.01 -8.49 -0.37
CA ASP A 50 -14.16 -7.57 -0.36
C ASP A 50 -14.46 -7.00 1.03
N PHE A 51 -14.27 -7.79 2.08
CA PHE A 51 -14.46 -7.33 3.44
C PHE A 51 -13.35 -6.35 3.90
N GLU A 52 -12.14 -6.51 3.38
CA GLU A 52 -11.04 -5.57 3.65
C GLU A 52 -11.32 -4.25 2.94
N LYS A 53 -11.83 -4.28 1.71
CA LYS A 53 -12.28 -3.09 0.99
C LYS A 53 -13.38 -2.34 1.74
N GLU A 54 -14.38 -3.06 2.28
CA GLU A 54 -15.44 -2.47 3.12
C GLU A 54 -14.86 -1.77 4.35
N ALA A 55 -13.92 -2.41 5.04
CA ALA A 55 -13.26 -1.83 6.20
C ALA A 55 -12.40 -0.61 5.84
N ILE A 56 -11.68 -0.68 4.71
CA ILE A 56 -10.88 0.44 4.20
C ILE A 56 -11.78 1.62 3.86
N ASP A 57 -12.89 1.39 3.15
CA ASP A 57 -13.84 2.44 2.80
C ASP A 57 -14.38 3.14 4.06
N TYR A 58 -14.75 2.38 5.08
CA TYR A 58 -15.16 2.94 6.36
C TYR A 58 -14.05 3.77 7.04
N LEU A 59 -12.81 3.29 7.04
CA LEU A 59 -11.68 4.03 7.61
C LEU A 59 -11.41 5.33 6.83
N LEU A 60 -11.50 5.29 5.51
CA LEU A 60 -11.27 6.45 4.64
C LEU A 60 -12.36 7.54 4.74
N GLU A 61 -13.49 7.31 5.40
CA GLU A 61 -14.43 8.39 5.76
C GLU A 61 -13.78 9.43 6.68
N SER A 62 -12.77 9.02 7.45
CA SER A 62 -11.99 9.92 8.31
C SER A 62 -10.75 10.42 7.57
N GLU A 63 -10.51 11.73 7.65
CA GLU A 63 -9.33 12.38 7.06
C GLU A 63 -8.00 11.90 7.66
N MET A 64 -8.05 11.24 8.81
CA MET A 64 -6.87 10.66 9.45
C MET A 64 -6.32 9.47 8.66
N PHE A 65 -7.19 8.72 7.97
CA PHE A 65 -6.78 7.53 7.24
C PHE A 65 -6.49 7.87 5.78
N ALA A 66 -5.47 7.21 5.24
CA ALA A 66 -5.03 7.34 3.86
C ALA A 66 -4.57 5.99 3.34
N LEU A 67 -4.12 5.94 2.09
CA LEU A 67 -3.64 4.72 1.47
C LEU A 67 -2.14 4.81 1.19
N THR A 68 -1.44 3.71 1.43
CA THR A 68 -0.12 3.44 0.89
C THR A 68 -0.28 2.45 -0.27
N TRP A 69 0.26 2.78 -1.41
CA TRP A 69 0.37 1.84 -2.52
C TRP A 69 1.75 1.21 -2.56
N ASP A 70 1.83 -0.05 -2.19
CA ASP A 70 3.02 -0.86 -2.46
C ASP A 70 2.93 -1.43 -3.88
N ILE A 71 3.77 -0.91 -4.76
CA ILE A 71 3.76 -1.27 -6.18
C ILE A 71 4.33 -2.67 -6.46
N GLY A 72 5.22 -3.15 -5.62
CA GLY A 72 5.81 -4.46 -5.76
C GLY A 72 4.87 -5.56 -5.25
N HIS A 73 4.14 -5.31 -4.17
CA HIS A 73 3.08 -6.19 -3.70
C HIS A 73 1.96 -6.29 -4.73
N SER A 74 1.50 -5.15 -5.28
CA SER A 74 0.52 -5.16 -6.38
C SER A 74 0.99 -6.01 -7.56
N HIS A 75 2.24 -5.84 -8.01
CA HIS A 75 2.79 -6.62 -9.13
C HIS A 75 2.81 -8.12 -8.79
N ALA A 76 3.21 -8.49 -7.58
CA ALA A 76 3.29 -9.89 -7.16
C ALA A 76 1.91 -10.59 -7.09
N CYS A 77 0.81 -9.81 -7.05
CA CYS A 77 -0.59 -10.26 -7.03
C CYS A 77 -1.33 -9.90 -8.33
N ASP A 78 -0.66 -9.84 -9.47
CA ASP A 78 -1.26 -9.51 -10.77
C ASP A 78 -2.02 -8.16 -10.79
N ASN A 79 -1.63 -7.22 -9.95
CA ASN A 79 -2.23 -5.88 -9.79
C ASN A 79 -3.74 -5.89 -9.48
N VAL A 80 -4.23 -6.90 -8.76
CA VAL A 80 -5.67 -7.04 -8.43
C VAL A 80 -6.22 -5.86 -7.61
N ASP A 81 -5.35 -5.12 -6.92
CA ASP A 81 -5.73 -3.94 -6.11
C ASP A 81 -5.75 -2.64 -6.91
N GLU A 82 -5.18 -2.61 -8.10
CA GLU A 82 -4.97 -1.37 -8.85
C GLU A 82 -6.26 -0.59 -9.10
N ALA A 83 -7.34 -1.27 -9.51
CA ALA A 83 -8.63 -0.62 -9.74
C ALA A 83 -9.16 0.03 -8.45
N PHE A 84 -9.11 -0.69 -7.32
CA PHE A 84 -9.55 -0.20 -6.03
C PHE A 84 -8.76 1.04 -5.57
N LEU A 85 -7.43 1.00 -5.71
CA LEU A 85 -6.54 2.10 -5.34
C LEU A 85 -6.72 3.32 -6.26
N MET A 86 -6.91 3.09 -7.56
CA MET A 86 -7.12 4.16 -8.54
C MET A 86 -8.47 4.87 -8.38
N GLU A 87 -9.53 4.16 -7.99
CA GLU A 87 -10.81 4.77 -7.63
C GLU A 87 -10.70 5.71 -6.42
N ARG A 88 -9.71 5.47 -5.53
CA ARG A 88 -9.45 6.23 -4.30
C ARG A 88 -8.14 7.00 -4.35
N ARG A 89 -7.69 7.38 -5.55
CA ARG A 89 -6.39 8.03 -5.75
C ARG A 89 -6.23 9.35 -4.99
N ASP A 90 -7.32 10.03 -4.71
CA ASP A 90 -7.36 11.23 -3.85
C ASP A 90 -7.05 10.95 -2.37
N ARG A 91 -7.10 9.68 -1.97
CA ARG A 91 -6.73 9.20 -0.64
C ARG A 91 -5.34 8.54 -0.61
N LEU A 92 -4.64 8.44 -1.75
CA LEU A 92 -3.25 8.03 -1.79
C LEU A 92 -2.38 9.10 -1.14
N TYR A 93 -1.53 8.70 -0.22
CA TYR A 93 -0.64 9.59 0.50
C TYR A 93 0.83 9.15 0.41
N HIS A 94 1.04 7.86 0.19
CA HIS A 94 2.33 7.23 0.28
C HIS A 94 2.47 6.11 -0.74
N PHE A 95 3.68 5.90 -1.24
CA PHE A 95 4.04 4.75 -2.08
C PHE A 95 5.24 4.03 -1.45
N HIS A 96 5.14 2.71 -1.34
CA HIS A 96 6.31 1.86 -1.19
C HIS A 96 6.79 1.47 -2.58
N ILE A 97 8.05 1.75 -2.86
CA ILE A 97 8.65 1.47 -4.17
C ILE A 97 9.78 0.47 -4.04
N HIS A 98 9.60 -0.63 -4.68
CA HIS A 98 10.61 -1.64 -4.94
C HIS A 98 10.27 -2.34 -6.26
N ASP A 99 11.23 -3.00 -6.86
CA ASP A 99 10.94 -3.75 -8.07
C ASP A 99 10.45 -5.16 -7.74
N ALA A 100 9.82 -5.81 -8.72
CA ALA A 100 9.35 -7.18 -8.61
C ALA A 100 9.54 -7.92 -9.93
N LYS A 101 9.56 -9.26 -9.86
CA LYS A 101 9.58 -10.14 -11.02
C LYS A 101 8.77 -11.39 -10.73
N GLY A 102 7.72 -11.62 -11.53
CA GLY A 102 6.70 -12.60 -11.20
C GLY A 102 6.16 -12.35 -9.79
N THR A 103 6.09 -13.36 -8.94
CA THR A 103 5.65 -13.24 -7.54
C THR A 103 6.75 -12.76 -6.56
N GLY A 104 7.97 -12.54 -7.05
CA GLY A 104 9.11 -12.12 -6.21
C GLY A 104 9.21 -10.60 -6.11
N ASN A 105 8.93 -10.04 -4.94
CA ASN A 105 8.95 -8.62 -4.61
C ASN A 105 10.22 -8.18 -3.86
N HIS A 106 10.26 -6.92 -3.39
CA HIS A 106 11.38 -6.26 -2.68
C HIS A 106 12.73 -6.34 -3.40
N LYS A 107 12.70 -6.27 -4.73
CA LYS A 107 13.92 -6.24 -5.55
C LYS A 107 14.47 -4.83 -5.65
N THR A 108 15.76 -4.75 -5.97
CA THR A 108 16.44 -3.50 -6.33
C THR A 108 15.70 -2.82 -7.50
N LEU A 109 15.50 -1.51 -7.41
CA LEU A 109 14.86 -0.73 -8.48
C LEU A 109 15.62 -0.88 -9.81
N GLY A 110 14.87 -1.16 -10.86
CA GLY A 110 15.40 -1.40 -12.21
C GLY A 110 15.91 -2.82 -12.47
N SER A 111 15.72 -3.76 -11.52
CA SER A 111 16.11 -5.17 -11.70
C SER A 111 14.95 -6.12 -11.97
N GLY A 112 13.72 -5.61 -11.99
CA GLY A 112 12.49 -6.38 -12.17
C GLY A 112 11.74 -6.01 -13.45
N GLU A 113 10.41 -6.07 -13.36
CA GLU A 113 9.47 -5.95 -14.48
C GLU A 113 8.51 -4.77 -14.34
N ILE A 114 8.52 -4.08 -13.18
CA ILE A 114 7.59 -2.97 -12.93
C ILE A 114 7.95 -1.76 -13.80
N ASN A 115 6.95 -1.13 -14.39
CA ASN A 115 7.14 0.17 -15.02
C ASN A 115 7.28 1.27 -13.95
N LEU A 116 8.48 1.32 -13.35
CA LEU A 116 8.78 2.25 -12.24
C LEU A 116 8.55 3.71 -12.60
N ALA A 117 8.85 4.11 -13.83
CA ALA A 117 8.64 5.51 -14.26
C ALA A 117 7.15 5.88 -14.23
N GLN A 118 6.27 5.00 -14.66
CA GLN A 118 4.82 5.19 -14.60
C GLN A 118 4.33 5.29 -13.14
N ARG A 119 4.79 4.39 -12.27
CA ARG A 119 4.37 4.35 -10.86
C ARG A 119 4.87 5.55 -10.07
N ILE A 120 6.13 5.95 -10.25
CA ILE A 120 6.69 7.14 -9.63
C ILE A 120 6.01 8.41 -10.16
N GLY A 121 5.77 8.52 -11.47
CA GLY A 121 5.04 9.64 -12.07
C GLY A 121 3.60 9.76 -11.54
N LEU A 122 2.94 8.63 -11.24
CA LEU A 122 1.64 8.63 -10.59
C LEU A 122 1.73 9.17 -9.14
N ALA A 123 2.74 8.75 -8.39
CA ALA A 123 2.98 9.26 -7.04
C ALA A 123 3.24 10.78 -7.06
N GLU A 124 4.08 11.26 -7.98
CA GLU A 124 4.35 12.70 -8.16
C GLU A 124 3.09 13.49 -8.51
N THR A 125 2.26 12.97 -9.45
CA THR A 125 1.00 13.62 -9.86
C THR A 125 0.02 13.77 -8.70
N ASN A 126 0.02 12.82 -7.76
CA ASN A 126 -0.85 12.84 -6.58
C ASN A 126 -0.18 13.50 -5.36
N GLY A 127 1.04 14.05 -5.49
CA GLY A 127 1.77 14.68 -4.39
C GLY A 127 2.16 13.70 -3.27
N CYS A 128 2.29 12.42 -3.60
CA CYS A 128 2.62 11.37 -2.65
C CYS A 128 4.13 11.28 -2.42
N ARG A 129 4.52 10.84 -1.23
CA ARG A 129 5.90 10.45 -0.92
C ARG A 129 6.16 9.01 -1.36
N CYS A 130 7.38 8.76 -1.85
CA CYS A 130 7.86 7.41 -2.16
C CYS A 130 8.92 6.99 -1.15
N VAL A 131 8.78 5.78 -0.60
CA VAL A 131 9.80 5.15 0.24
C VAL A 131 10.32 3.92 -0.46
N VAL A 132 11.64 3.82 -0.57
CA VAL A 132 12.31 2.65 -1.14
C VAL A 132 12.30 1.54 -0.10
N GLU A 133 11.66 0.43 -0.42
CA GLU A 133 11.58 -0.72 0.48
C GLU A 133 12.33 -1.92 -0.10
N THR A 134 13.45 -2.27 0.53
CA THR A 134 14.29 -3.40 0.13
C THR A 134 14.75 -4.22 1.34
N LYS A 135 15.08 -5.49 1.13
CA LYS A 135 15.46 -6.42 2.21
C LYS A 135 16.92 -6.29 2.67
N THR A 136 17.77 -5.56 1.93
CA THR A 136 19.19 -5.45 2.24
C THR A 136 19.70 -4.04 2.03
N ILE A 137 20.73 -3.66 2.80
CA ILE A 137 21.42 -2.36 2.65
C ILE A 137 22.00 -2.21 1.24
N GLU A 138 22.52 -3.29 0.68
CA GLU A 138 23.11 -3.24 -0.66
C GLU A 138 22.03 -2.96 -1.73
N ALA A 139 20.88 -3.63 -1.66
CA ALA A 139 19.75 -3.37 -2.56
C ALA A 139 19.22 -1.93 -2.40
N LEU A 140 19.20 -1.40 -1.18
CA LEU A 140 18.84 -0.01 -0.93
C LEU A 140 19.83 0.95 -1.62
N ARG A 141 21.13 0.77 -1.43
CA ARG A 141 22.17 1.61 -2.06
C ARG A 141 22.07 1.60 -3.59
N GLN A 142 21.85 0.43 -4.17
CA GLN A 142 21.68 0.29 -5.62
C GLN A 142 20.38 0.97 -6.10
N SER A 143 19.30 0.87 -5.34
CA SER A 143 18.03 1.52 -5.65
C SER A 143 18.14 3.05 -5.60
N VAL A 144 18.80 3.58 -4.57
CA VAL A 144 19.09 5.03 -4.45
C VAL A 144 19.91 5.50 -5.67
N LYS A 145 20.98 4.79 -6.00
CA LYS A 145 21.80 5.11 -7.18
C LYS A 145 21.00 5.05 -8.49
N TRP A 146 20.07 4.10 -8.60
CA TRP A 146 19.19 4.02 -9.77
C TRP A 146 18.28 5.26 -9.87
N LEU A 147 17.70 5.73 -8.76
CA LEU A 147 16.86 6.93 -8.71
C LEU A 147 17.68 8.17 -9.10
N GLU A 148 18.88 8.36 -8.53
CA GLU A 148 19.80 9.45 -8.87
C GLU A 148 20.13 9.49 -10.37
N ASN A 149 20.47 8.33 -10.96
CA ASN A 149 20.78 8.20 -12.38
C ASN A 149 19.59 8.52 -13.29
N LYS A 150 18.36 8.40 -12.78
CA LYS A 150 17.11 8.77 -13.47
C LYS A 150 16.70 10.22 -13.23
N GLY A 151 17.42 10.94 -12.39
CA GLY A 151 17.16 12.35 -12.06
C GLY A 151 16.06 12.56 -11.02
N TYR A 152 15.66 11.53 -10.29
CA TYR A 152 14.71 11.67 -9.18
C TYR A 152 15.38 12.34 -7.98
N ARG A 153 14.64 13.22 -7.32
CA ARG A 153 15.10 13.87 -6.09
C ARG A 153 14.95 12.92 -4.90
N ILE A 154 15.99 12.83 -4.09
CA ILE A 154 16.03 12.03 -2.86
C ILE A 154 16.17 12.99 -1.68
N GLU A 155 15.31 12.83 -0.68
CA GLU A 155 15.31 13.61 0.57
C GLU A 155 15.76 12.76 1.76
#